data_89e15a43fcab8bf15b8c6bda3af2db5c
#
_entry.id   89e15a43fcab8bf15b8c6bda3af2db5c
#
_cell.length_a   1.000
_cell.length_b   1.000
_cell.length_c   1.000
_cell.angle_alpha   90.00
_cell.angle_beta   90.00
_cell.angle_gamma   90.00
#
_symmetry.space_group_name_H-M   'P 1'
#
loop_
_entity.id
_entity.type
_entity.pdbx_description
1 polymer ?
#
loop_
_entity_poly.entity_id
_entity_poly.type
_entity_poly.pdbx_seq_one_letter_code
_entity_poly.pdbx_strand_id
1 'polypeptide(L)'
;MNTQSWQVKTALLLVSSLTIMSMITVSASLPDMTKSFQDLPNGTDLVKLSLSFPGIFIAISAILAGLFIDRFGRLKLLGASMVLYAIGGTAGYWSDNLYVILAGRALLGTCVGVSMTIVTTLVADYYEGQLRQKFAGLQIAVMSIAGIVFITLGGILADINWKIPFLLYLYSILILPTVYLFLKEPKITKTVHESPTKIKSPSIIWMVFINVMIMWILFFIIPVQIPFYLKSIGIESNTLIGIAIASSTFFSAISAFSYSKIKDRFSFNQVFGAGYVLMALAYLSISYGDSYSAVLLGTILAGLGLGLMIPNANVWVMQLAPPEIRGREIGRLTTFWFTGQFLSPIVLLPFLDFFTQNELFFTLALISFTLGMLFFISQFRSAGKVGALKK
;
A
#
# COMPACT_ATOMS: atom_id res chain seq x y z
N MET A 1 7.34 -17.29 28.15
CA MET A 1 6.06 -17.02 27.45
C MET A 1 6.13 -17.74 26.13
N ASN A 2 5.06 -18.42 25.73
CA ASN A 2 5.05 -19.11 24.45
C ASN A 2 4.82 -18.07 23.34
N THR A 3 5.86 -17.72 22.58
CA THR A 3 5.80 -16.78 21.43
C THR A 3 4.85 -17.26 20.33
N GLN A 4 4.49 -18.54 20.34
CA GLN A 4 3.53 -19.13 19.42
C GLN A 4 2.06 -19.03 19.93
N SER A 5 1.84 -18.42 21.11
CA SER A 5 0.49 -18.24 21.64
C SER A 5 -0.38 -17.40 20.70
N TRP A 6 -1.69 -17.66 20.70
CA TRP A 6 -2.65 -16.91 19.90
C TRP A 6 -2.64 -15.42 20.25
N GLN A 7 -2.48 -15.08 21.53
CA GLN A 7 -2.44 -13.69 21.99
C GLN A 7 -1.29 -12.89 21.37
N VAL A 8 -0.07 -13.49 21.29
CA VAL A 8 1.09 -12.87 20.63
C VAL A 8 0.82 -12.66 19.15
N LYS A 9 0.27 -13.68 18.47
CA LYS A 9 -0.08 -13.58 17.05
C LYS A 9 -1.10 -12.47 16.81
N THR A 10 -2.16 -12.42 17.61
CA THR A 10 -3.22 -11.42 17.51
C THR A 10 -2.66 -10.01 17.71
N ALA A 11 -1.83 -9.77 18.73
CA ALA A 11 -1.22 -8.45 18.95
C ALA A 11 -0.41 -7.98 17.74
N LEU A 12 0.46 -8.84 17.17
CA LEU A 12 1.25 -8.51 15.98
C LEU A 12 0.37 -8.25 14.74
N LEU A 13 -0.72 -9.00 14.56
CA LEU A 13 -1.65 -8.87 13.45
C LEU A 13 -2.46 -7.56 13.55
N LEU A 14 -2.93 -7.21 14.76
CA LEU A 14 -3.64 -5.96 15.01
C LEU A 14 -2.73 -4.74 14.74
N VAL A 15 -1.47 -4.78 15.17
CA VAL A 15 -0.52 -3.71 14.86
C VAL A 15 -0.25 -3.64 13.35
N SER A 16 -0.14 -4.78 12.67
CA SER A 16 0.06 -4.81 11.20
C SER A 16 -1.09 -4.13 10.44
N SER A 17 -2.33 -4.21 10.95
CA SER A 17 -3.50 -3.59 10.32
C SER A 17 -3.43 -2.06 10.28
N LEU A 18 -2.65 -1.42 11.17
CA LEU A 18 -2.44 0.03 11.16
C LEU A 18 -1.83 0.53 9.85
N THR A 19 -1.01 -0.30 9.19
CA THR A 19 -0.39 0.07 7.90
C THR A 19 -1.44 0.30 6.82
N ILE A 20 -2.34 -0.66 6.60
CA ILE A 20 -3.36 -0.52 5.55
C ILE A 20 -4.38 0.57 5.90
N MET A 21 -4.73 0.69 7.19
CA MET A 21 -5.63 1.72 7.69
C MET A 21 -5.12 3.13 7.39
N SER A 22 -3.81 3.38 7.53
CA SER A 22 -3.22 4.70 7.27
C SER A 22 -3.33 5.16 5.82
N MET A 23 -3.43 4.23 4.88
CA MET A 23 -3.31 4.50 3.44
C MET A 23 -4.62 5.01 2.83
N ILE A 24 -5.78 4.44 3.21
CA ILE A 24 -7.00 4.56 2.40
C ILE A 24 -8.29 4.83 3.20
N THR A 25 -8.25 4.83 4.54
CA THR A 25 -9.45 4.96 5.39
C THR A 25 -10.27 6.23 5.11
N VAL A 26 -9.63 7.35 4.81
CA VAL A 26 -10.30 8.64 4.58
C VAL A 26 -10.51 8.95 3.10
N SER A 27 -10.27 7.99 2.20
CA SER A 27 -10.39 8.21 0.75
C SER A 27 -11.78 8.69 0.35
N ALA A 28 -12.85 8.10 0.86
CA ALA A 28 -14.22 8.49 0.57
C ALA A 28 -14.57 9.92 1.04
N SER A 29 -13.84 10.47 2.01
CA SER A 29 -14.04 11.83 2.53
C SER A 29 -13.43 12.93 1.66
N LEU A 30 -12.54 12.59 0.71
CA LEU A 30 -11.77 13.59 -0.04
C LEU A 30 -12.62 14.64 -0.77
N PRO A 31 -13.73 14.29 -1.48
CA PRO A 31 -14.55 15.29 -2.16
C PRO A 31 -15.20 16.28 -1.21
N ASP A 32 -15.74 15.81 -0.08
CA ASP A 32 -16.39 16.68 0.90
C ASP A 32 -15.37 17.50 1.69
N MET A 33 -14.19 16.94 1.95
CA MET A 33 -13.04 17.68 2.49
C MET A 33 -12.61 18.79 1.53
N THR A 34 -12.58 18.55 0.22
CA THR A 34 -12.23 19.58 -0.79
C THR A 34 -13.19 20.77 -0.76
N LYS A 35 -14.49 20.53 -0.58
CA LYS A 35 -15.47 21.62 -0.42
C LYS A 35 -15.15 22.53 0.77
N SER A 36 -14.60 21.97 1.85
CA SER A 36 -14.23 22.73 3.05
C SER A 36 -12.97 23.57 2.88
N PHE A 37 -12.13 23.27 1.88
CA PHE A 37 -10.86 23.96 1.62
C PHE A 37 -10.77 24.57 0.21
N GLN A 38 -11.91 24.80 -0.44
CA GLN A 38 -12.00 25.36 -1.81
C GLN A 38 -11.41 26.78 -1.92
N ASP A 39 -11.44 27.55 -0.83
CA ASP A 39 -10.94 28.93 -0.80
C ASP A 39 -9.41 29.01 -0.66
N LEU A 40 -8.74 27.87 -0.41
CA LEU A 40 -7.28 27.81 -0.32
C LEU A 40 -6.67 27.66 -1.72
N PRO A 41 -5.58 28.42 -2.03
CA PRO A 41 -4.82 28.18 -3.24
C PRO A 41 -4.36 26.71 -3.30
N ASN A 42 -4.66 26.02 -4.42
CA ASN A 42 -4.37 24.59 -4.61
C ASN A 42 -5.02 23.66 -3.57
N GLY A 43 -6.11 24.08 -2.92
CA GLY A 43 -6.77 23.34 -1.85
C GLY A 43 -7.16 21.93 -2.28
N THR A 44 -7.73 21.77 -3.48
CA THR A 44 -8.10 20.46 -4.05
C THR A 44 -6.89 19.53 -4.17
N ASP A 45 -5.75 20.01 -4.66
CA ASP A 45 -4.56 19.20 -4.86
C ASP A 45 -3.92 18.80 -3.55
N LEU A 46 -3.88 19.71 -2.58
CA LEU A 46 -3.40 19.45 -1.23
C LEU A 46 -4.28 18.43 -0.50
N VAL A 47 -5.61 18.45 -0.72
CA VAL A 47 -6.53 17.44 -0.19
C VAL A 47 -6.25 16.08 -0.81
N LYS A 48 -6.11 15.98 -2.14
CA LYS A 48 -5.73 14.73 -2.82
C LYS A 48 -4.38 14.22 -2.33
N LEU A 49 -3.40 15.13 -2.17
CA LEU A 49 -2.08 14.81 -1.64
C LEU A 49 -2.17 14.27 -0.21
N SER A 50 -3.08 14.75 0.62
CA SER A 50 -3.21 14.32 2.02
C SER A 50 -3.41 12.81 2.19
N LEU A 51 -3.99 12.12 1.21
CA LEU A 51 -4.14 10.67 1.23
C LEU A 51 -2.82 9.95 0.94
N SER A 52 -2.02 10.44 0.00
CA SER A 52 -0.77 9.81 -0.43
C SER A 52 0.45 10.27 0.37
N PHE A 53 0.34 11.42 1.05
CA PHE A 53 1.41 12.08 1.80
C PHE A 53 2.09 11.18 2.85
N PRO A 54 1.38 10.33 3.60
CA PRO A 54 2.02 9.37 4.50
C PRO A 54 3.05 8.47 3.80
N GLY A 55 2.87 8.14 2.53
CA GLY A 55 3.73 7.21 1.80
C GLY A 55 5.21 7.59 1.83
N ILE A 56 5.55 8.85 1.55
CA ILE A 56 6.97 9.27 1.56
C ILE A 56 7.57 9.20 2.98
N PHE A 57 6.78 9.54 4.00
CA PHE A 57 7.24 9.47 5.40
C PHE A 57 7.36 8.02 5.87
N ILE A 58 6.51 7.09 5.40
CA ILE A 58 6.66 5.65 5.62
C ILE A 58 7.98 5.18 5.01
N ALA A 59 8.26 5.53 3.76
CA ALA A 59 9.48 5.14 3.06
C ALA A 59 10.75 5.60 3.80
N ILE A 60 10.78 6.85 4.22
CA ILE A 60 11.93 7.44 4.93
C ILE A 60 12.08 6.82 6.33
N SER A 61 10.98 6.79 7.10
CA SER A 61 11.03 6.34 8.50
C SER A 61 11.30 4.85 8.63
N ALA A 62 10.84 4.02 7.69
CA ALA A 62 11.16 2.59 7.69
C ALA A 62 12.67 2.32 7.55
N ILE A 63 13.39 3.13 6.77
CA ILE A 63 14.85 3.05 6.63
C ILE A 63 15.55 3.45 7.94
N LEU A 64 15.07 4.53 8.58
CA LEU A 64 15.66 5.08 9.79
C LEU A 64 15.30 4.29 11.06
N ALA A 65 14.17 3.58 11.05
CA ALA A 65 13.63 2.87 12.21
C ALA A 65 14.65 1.88 12.82
N GLY A 66 15.45 1.20 12.00
CA GLY A 66 16.48 0.29 12.46
C GLY A 66 17.45 0.93 13.47
N LEU A 67 17.88 2.19 13.22
CA LEU A 67 18.80 2.91 14.08
C LEU A 67 18.18 3.24 15.45
N PHE A 68 16.89 3.51 15.50
CA PHE A 68 16.17 3.83 16.72
C PHE A 68 15.77 2.59 17.52
N ILE A 69 15.44 1.50 16.85
CA ILE A 69 15.08 0.21 17.46
C ILE A 69 16.21 -0.29 18.35
N ASP A 70 17.46 -0.24 17.87
CA ASP A 70 18.64 -0.72 18.59
C ASP A 70 18.94 0.13 19.84
N ARG A 71 18.55 1.41 19.84
CA ARG A 71 18.82 2.36 20.93
C ARG A 71 17.73 2.38 22.01
N PHE A 72 16.47 2.37 21.61
CA PHE A 72 15.33 2.59 22.52
C PHE A 72 14.58 1.29 22.89
N GLY A 73 14.86 0.18 22.17
CA GLY A 73 14.12 -1.06 22.27
C GLY A 73 12.83 -1.04 21.42
N ARG A 74 12.35 -2.25 21.13
CA ARG A 74 11.23 -2.43 20.16
C ARG A 74 9.89 -2.03 20.74
N LEU A 75 9.55 -2.51 21.95
CA LEU A 75 8.20 -2.28 22.51
C LEU A 75 7.96 -0.85 22.96
N LYS A 76 8.99 -0.18 23.53
CA LYS A 76 8.87 1.24 23.90
C LYS A 76 8.66 2.12 22.68
N LEU A 77 9.44 1.87 21.62
CA LEU A 77 9.34 2.64 20.37
C LEU A 77 8.00 2.34 19.66
N LEU A 78 7.54 1.08 19.68
CA LEU A 78 6.23 0.72 19.13
C LEU A 78 5.09 1.43 19.87
N GLY A 79 5.09 1.40 21.20
CA GLY A 79 4.06 2.07 21.99
C GLY A 79 4.03 3.58 21.75
N ALA A 80 5.21 4.24 21.72
CA ALA A 80 5.30 5.66 21.39
C ALA A 80 4.77 5.96 19.97
N SER A 81 5.14 5.13 18.98
CA SER A 81 4.66 5.31 17.61
C SER A 81 3.15 5.11 17.50
N MET A 82 2.53 4.20 18.26
CA MET A 82 1.08 4.00 18.26
C MET A 82 0.31 5.18 18.87
N VAL A 83 0.86 5.82 19.92
CA VAL A 83 0.29 7.05 20.48
C VAL A 83 0.39 8.21 19.48
N LEU A 84 1.56 8.42 18.90
CA LEU A 84 1.79 9.47 17.91
C LEU A 84 0.98 9.22 16.61
N TYR A 85 0.76 7.95 16.26
CA TYR A 85 -0.12 7.55 15.17
C TYR A 85 -1.56 8.04 15.39
N ALA A 86 -2.10 7.86 16.60
CA ALA A 86 -3.43 8.36 16.94
C ALA A 86 -3.50 9.89 16.86
N ILE A 87 -2.51 10.58 17.42
CA ILE A 87 -2.44 12.05 17.39
C ILE A 87 -2.38 12.56 15.95
N GLY A 88 -1.45 12.05 15.14
CA GLY A 88 -1.32 12.45 13.74
C GLY A 88 -2.53 12.06 12.88
N GLY A 89 -3.07 10.85 13.11
CA GLY A 89 -4.23 10.35 12.38
C GLY A 89 -5.48 11.16 12.63
N THR A 90 -5.75 11.54 13.88
CA THR A 90 -6.96 12.30 14.26
C THR A 90 -6.88 13.79 13.97
N ALA A 91 -5.75 14.31 13.49
CA ALA A 91 -5.58 15.75 13.22
C ALA A 91 -6.69 16.34 12.34
N GLY A 92 -7.21 15.58 11.36
CA GLY A 92 -8.30 16.03 10.49
C GLY A 92 -9.67 16.12 11.16
N TYR A 93 -9.87 15.52 12.34
CA TYR A 93 -11.08 15.69 13.13
C TYR A 93 -11.04 17.00 13.93
N TRP A 94 -9.89 17.33 14.50
CA TRP A 94 -9.73 18.44 15.44
C TRP A 94 -9.40 19.79 14.79
N SER A 95 -8.91 19.77 13.53
CA SER A 95 -8.39 20.97 12.88
C SER A 95 -9.15 21.31 11.59
N ASP A 96 -9.43 22.60 11.44
CA ASP A 96 -9.94 23.19 10.19
C ASP A 96 -8.80 23.80 9.34
N ASN A 97 -7.57 23.51 9.65
CA ASN A 97 -6.40 23.96 8.90
C ASN A 97 -5.79 22.77 8.13
N LEU A 98 -5.79 22.86 6.79
CA LEU A 98 -5.28 21.81 5.91
C LEU A 98 -3.80 21.50 6.13
N TYR A 99 -2.98 22.50 6.47
CA TYR A 99 -1.56 22.30 6.75
C TYR A 99 -1.33 21.50 8.03
N VAL A 100 -2.18 21.69 9.06
CA VAL A 100 -2.16 20.88 10.28
C VAL A 100 -2.55 19.43 9.97
N ILE A 101 -3.54 19.24 9.11
CA ILE A 101 -3.93 17.90 8.64
C ILE A 101 -2.76 17.24 7.91
N LEU A 102 -2.08 17.95 6.99
CA LEU A 102 -0.90 17.43 6.29
C LEU A 102 0.25 17.10 7.24
N ALA A 103 0.52 17.94 8.23
CA ALA A 103 1.52 17.64 9.27
C ALA A 103 1.14 16.39 10.07
N GLY A 104 -0.15 16.23 10.42
CA GLY A 104 -0.68 15.01 11.02
C GLY A 104 -0.47 13.79 10.12
N ARG A 105 -0.64 13.92 8.80
CA ARG A 105 -0.38 12.85 7.83
C ARG A 105 1.10 12.47 7.75
N ALA A 106 2.00 13.45 7.82
CA ALA A 106 3.45 13.21 7.90
C ALA A 106 3.82 12.43 9.16
N LEU A 107 3.29 12.85 10.31
CA LEU A 107 3.48 12.16 11.59
C LEU A 107 2.93 10.74 11.56
N LEU A 108 1.71 10.56 11.04
CA LEU A 108 1.07 9.26 10.86
C LEU A 108 1.97 8.34 10.00
N GLY A 109 2.44 8.82 8.85
CA GLY A 109 3.33 8.05 7.96
C GLY A 109 4.62 7.64 8.65
N THR A 110 5.24 8.56 9.39
CA THR A 110 6.45 8.26 10.18
C THR A 110 6.20 7.14 11.19
N CYS A 111 5.08 7.20 11.90
CA CYS A 111 4.71 6.17 12.88
C CYS A 111 4.42 4.81 12.23
N VAL A 112 3.80 4.81 11.06
CA VAL A 112 3.55 3.58 10.29
C VAL A 112 4.86 2.90 9.89
N GLY A 113 5.81 3.65 9.32
CA GLY A 113 7.09 3.08 8.91
C GLY A 113 7.89 2.48 10.08
N VAL A 114 7.87 3.17 11.23
CA VAL A 114 8.48 2.66 12.46
C VAL A 114 7.77 1.38 12.94
N SER A 115 6.44 1.40 13.07
CA SER A 115 5.64 0.26 13.53
C SER A 115 5.78 -0.95 12.62
N MET A 116 5.74 -0.75 11.30
CA MET A 116 5.91 -1.81 10.31
C MET A 116 7.28 -2.48 10.43
N THR A 117 8.34 -1.69 10.61
CA THR A 117 9.70 -2.20 10.78
C THR A 117 9.82 -2.99 12.07
N ILE A 118 9.26 -2.49 13.18
CA ILE A 118 9.28 -3.19 14.47
C ILE A 118 8.52 -4.50 14.39
N VAL A 119 7.31 -4.52 13.82
CA VAL A 119 6.53 -5.75 13.67
C VAL A 119 7.29 -6.78 12.84
N THR A 120 7.88 -6.37 11.72
CA THR A 120 8.69 -7.26 10.87
C THR A 120 9.87 -7.85 11.65
N THR A 121 10.54 -7.04 12.47
CA THR A 121 11.66 -7.47 13.32
C THR A 121 11.18 -8.44 14.40
N LEU A 122 10.08 -8.12 15.11
CA LEU A 122 9.51 -9.02 16.13
C LEU A 122 9.08 -10.37 15.54
N VAL A 123 8.49 -10.35 14.33
CA VAL A 123 8.14 -11.59 13.62
C VAL A 123 9.40 -12.40 13.29
N ALA A 124 10.49 -11.74 12.91
CA ALA A 124 11.76 -12.41 12.64
C ALA A 124 12.38 -13.02 13.91
N ASP A 125 12.20 -12.38 15.08
CA ASP A 125 12.73 -12.86 16.35
C ASP A 125 11.88 -13.96 16.99
N TYR A 126 10.55 -13.93 16.76
CA TYR A 126 9.63 -14.88 17.38
C TYR A 126 9.41 -16.14 16.56
N TYR A 127 9.60 -16.08 15.25
CA TYR A 127 9.26 -17.16 14.32
C TYR A 127 10.41 -17.46 13.36
N GLU A 128 10.66 -18.75 13.12
CA GLU A 128 11.66 -19.26 12.18
C GLU A 128 11.01 -20.18 11.13
N GLY A 129 11.71 -20.35 10.00
CA GLY A 129 11.38 -21.30 8.96
C GLY A 129 9.91 -21.25 8.49
N GLN A 130 9.23 -22.39 8.52
CA GLN A 130 7.83 -22.49 8.06
C GLN A 130 6.83 -21.70 8.90
N LEU A 131 7.09 -21.52 10.21
CA LEU A 131 6.20 -20.75 11.09
C LEU A 131 6.21 -19.28 10.69
N ARG A 132 7.36 -18.72 10.34
CA ARG A 132 7.47 -17.34 9.84
C ARG A 132 6.72 -17.15 8.53
N GLN A 133 6.81 -18.12 7.62
CA GLN A 133 6.08 -18.07 6.35
C GLN A 133 4.55 -18.14 6.55
N LYS A 134 4.09 -19.03 7.43
CA LYS A 134 2.67 -19.13 7.79
C LYS A 134 2.16 -17.84 8.44
N PHE A 135 2.95 -17.23 9.33
CA PHE A 135 2.59 -15.96 9.96
C PHE A 135 2.50 -14.83 8.92
N ALA A 136 3.46 -14.73 7.99
CA ALA A 136 3.42 -13.73 6.92
C ALA A 136 2.17 -13.87 6.03
N GLY A 137 1.76 -15.10 5.69
CA GLY A 137 0.51 -15.34 4.97
C GLY A 137 -0.71 -14.90 5.77
N LEU A 138 -0.77 -15.21 7.08
CA LEU A 138 -1.85 -14.77 7.97
C LEU A 138 -1.88 -13.23 8.11
N GLN A 139 -0.71 -12.59 8.20
CA GLN A 139 -0.57 -11.13 8.26
C GLN A 139 -1.18 -10.46 7.03
N ILE A 140 -0.89 -10.95 5.83
CA ILE A 140 -1.46 -10.44 4.58
C ILE A 140 -2.99 -10.59 4.59
N ALA A 141 -3.51 -11.75 4.99
CA ALA A 141 -4.95 -11.99 5.07
C ALA A 141 -5.65 -11.04 6.04
N VAL A 142 -5.11 -10.86 7.25
CA VAL A 142 -5.66 -9.95 8.26
C VAL A 142 -5.58 -8.48 7.81
N MET A 143 -4.47 -8.06 7.19
CA MET A 143 -4.35 -6.72 6.62
C MET A 143 -5.37 -6.48 5.51
N SER A 144 -5.64 -7.46 4.65
CA SER A 144 -6.66 -7.34 3.60
C SER A 144 -8.07 -7.18 4.19
N ILE A 145 -8.42 -8.00 5.19
CA ILE A 145 -9.71 -7.90 5.89
C ILE A 145 -9.81 -6.54 6.59
N ALA A 146 -8.78 -6.12 7.31
CA ALA A 146 -8.73 -4.81 7.97
C ALA A 146 -8.90 -3.67 6.97
N GLY A 147 -8.25 -3.75 5.80
CA GLY A 147 -8.43 -2.78 4.72
C GLY A 147 -9.88 -2.64 4.30
N ILE A 148 -10.56 -3.74 4.02
CA ILE A 148 -11.99 -3.74 3.63
C ILE A 148 -12.84 -3.10 4.73
N VAL A 149 -12.64 -3.52 5.99
CA VAL A 149 -13.39 -3.00 7.14
C VAL A 149 -13.17 -1.49 7.31
N PHE A 150 -11.91 -1.02 7.34
CA PHE A 150 -11.62 0.39 7.60
C PHE A 150 -12.01 1.31 6.44
N ILE A 151 -11.91 0.85 5.19
CA ILE A 151 -12.37 1.63 4.03
C ILE A 151 -13.90 1.76 4.06
N THR A 152 -14.61 0.66 4.29
CA THR A 152 -16.08 0.65 4.33
C THR A 152 -16.60 1.49 5.50
N LEU A 153 -16.01 1.32 6.72
CA LEU A 153 -16.35 2.15 7.87
C LEU A 153 -16.02 3.63 7.62
N GLY A 154 -14.89 3.90 6.95
CA GLY A 154 -14.52 5.25 6.55
C GLY A 154 -15.59 5.89 5.67
N GLY A 155 -16.11 5.16 4.67
CA GLY A 155 -17.21 5.62 3.82
C GLY A 155 -18.50 5.87 4.59
N ILE A 156 -18.93 4.93 5.45
CA ILE A 156 -20.14 5.06 6.29
C ILE A 156 -20.05 6.28 7.22
N LEU A 157 -18.92 6.47 7.87
CA LEU A 157 -18.71 7.60 8.77
C LEU A 157 -18.59 8.92 8.01
N ALA A 158 -18.08 8.91 6.78
CA ALA A 158 -18.00 10.08 5.93
C ALA A 158 -19.39 10.57 5.45
N ASP A 159 -20.38 9.68 5.32
CA ASP A 159 -21.78 10.08 5.02
C ASP A 159 -22.39 10.94 6.15
N ILE A 160 -21.89 10.80 7.40
CA ILE A 160 -22.33 11.63 8.53
C ILE A 160 -21.55 12.97 8.51
N ASN A 161 -20.23 12.91 8.45
CA ASN A 161 -19.34 14.05 8.36
C ASN A 161 -17.95 13.60 7.90
N TRP A 162 -17.36 14.31 6.93
CA TRP A 162 -16.05 13.98 6.38
C TRP A 162 -14.91 13.93 7.42
N LYS A 163 -15.07 14.56 8.59
CA LYS A 163 -14.08 14.55 9.69
C LYS A 163 -14.14 13.28 10.54
N ILE A 164 -15.30 12.63 10.66
CA ILE A 164 -15.49 11.49 11.57
C ILE A 164 -14.58 10.29 11.24
N PRO A 165 -14.32 9.94 9.97
CA PRO A 165 -13.40 8.85 9.63
C PRO A 165 -11.99 9.00 10.23
N PHE A 166 -11.55 10.23 10.51
CA PHE A 166 -10.26 10.46 11.18
C PHE A 166 -10.21 9.91 12.60
N LEU A 167 -11.35 9.76 13.29
CA LEU A 167 -11.41 9.14 14.61
C LEU A 167 -11.09 7.64 14.59
N LEU A 168 -11.22 6.97 13.44
CA LEU A 168 -10.83 5.56 13.31
C LEU A 168 -9.36 5.34 13.69
N TYR A 169 -8.50 6.34 13.51
CA TYR A 169 -7.08 6.23 13.88
C TYR A 169 -6.84 6.09 15.39
N LEU A 170 -7.85 6.37 16.26
CA LEU A 170 -7.82 6.02 17.69
C LEU A 170 -7.76 4.51 17.92
N TYR A 171 -8.08 3.70 16.93
CA TYR A 171 -7.91 2.25 16.99
C TYR A 171 -6.50 1.84 17.45
N SER A 172 -5.46 2.62 17.12
CA SER A 172 -4.10 2.36 17.58
C SER A 172 -3.97 2.41 19.11
N ILE A 173 -4.70 3.31 19.79
CA ILE A 173 -4.77 3.39 21.25
C ILE A 173 -5.55 2.23 21.82
N LEU A 174 -6.67 1.84 21.16
CA LEU A 174 -7.50 0.73 21.61
C LEU A 174 -6.72 -0.60 21.64
N ILE A 175 -5.84 -0.83 20.67
CA ILE A 175 -5.04 -2.05 20.61
C ILE A 175 -3.71 -1.95 21.38
N LEU A 176 -3.30 -0.76 21.84
CA LEU A 176 -2.04 -0.54 22.55
C LEU A 176 -1.86 -1.44 23.79
N PRO A 177 -2.88 -1.67 24.62
CA PRO A 177 -2.75 -2.59 25.76
C PRO A 177 -2.35 -4.01 25.35
N THR A 178 -2.78 -4.49 24.19
CA THR A 178 -2.43 -5.83 23.70
C THR A 178 -0.93 -5.98 23.45
N VAL A 179 -0.26 -4.90 23.03
CA VAL A 179 1.19 -4.87 22.81
C VAL A 179 1.91 -5.10 24.12
N TYR A 180 1.58 -4.35 25.18
CA TYR A 180 2.28 -4.46 26.47
C TYR A 180 1.91 -5.72 27.27
N LEU A 181 0.68 -6.24 27.08
CA LEU A 181 0.22 -7.46 27.75
C LEU A 181 0.79 -8.73 27.13
N PHE A 182 0.91 -8.78 25.80
CA PHE A 182 1.18 -10.02 25.08
C PHE A 182 2.55 -10.06 24.39
N LEU A 183 3.17 -8.91 24.07
CA LEU A 183 4.50 -8.91 23.48
C LEU A 183 5.57 -8.75 24.56
N LYS A 184 6.73 -9.32 24.33
CA LYS A 184 7.92 -9.17 25.17
C LYS A 184 9.08 -8.64 24.36
N GLU A 185 9.87 -7.76 24.98
CA GLU A 185 11.13 -7.31 24.39
C GLU A 185 12.05 -8.53 24.22
N PRO A 186 12.45 -8.89 22.99
CA PRO A 186 13.43 -9.94 22.80
C PRO A 186 14.76 -9.55 23.48
N LYS A 187 15.45 -10.50 24.09
CA LYS A 187 16.81 -10.26 24.56
C LYS A 187 17.67 -9.93 23.35
N ILE A 188 18.19 -8.72 23.30
CA ILE A 188 19.07 -8.28 22.21
C ILE A 188 20.36 -9.10 22.36
N THR A 189 20.46 -10.22 21.67
CA THR A 189 21.76 -10.76 21.35
C THR A 189 22.35 -9.79 20.34
N LYS A 190 23.33 -8.99 20.74
CA LYS A 190 24.06 -8.13 19.80
C LYS A 190 24.67 -9.05 18.74
N THR A 191 23.91 -9.32 17.71
CA THR A 191 24.51 -9.81 16.46
C THR A 191 25.40 -8.67 16.03
N VAL A 192 26.70 -8.90 16.15
CA VAL A 192 27.70 -8.03 15.55
C VAL A 192 27.23 -7.86 14.12
N HIS A 193 26.80 -6.63 13.77
CA HIS A 193 26.55 -6.30 12.38
C HIS A 193 27.91 -6.51 11.69
N GLU A 194 28.07 -7.66 11.08
CA GLU A 194 29.13 -7.84 10.10
C GLU A 194 29.03 -6.65 9.15
N SER A 195 30.15 -6.03 8.90
CA SER A 195 30.31 -4.86 8.03
C SER A 195 29.41 -5.02 6.80
N PRO A 196 28.69 -3.97 6.37
CA PRO A 196 27.71 -4.08 5.28
C PRO A 196 28.37 -4.81 4.12
N THR A 197 27.88 -6.01 3.85
CA THR A 197 28.43 -6.86 2.78
C THR A 197 28.48 -6.03 1.51
N LYS A 198 29.66 -5.85 0.93
CA LYS A 198 29.89 -5.09 -0.32
C LYS A 198 29.26 -5.77 -1.55
N ILE A 199 28.33 -6.72 -1.31
CA ILE A 199 27.60 -7.42 -2.39
C ILE A 199 26.71 -6.42 -3.10
N LYS A 200 27.01 -6.21 -4.39
CA LYS A 200 26.22 -5.33 -5.27
C LYS A 200 24.90 -6.01 -5.65
N SER A 201 23.84 -5.23 -5.66
CA SER A 201 22.54 -5.69 -6.17
C SER A 201 22.65 -5.95 -7.68
N PRO A 202 22.11 -7.08 -8.18
CA PRO A 202 21.99 -7.29 -9.62
C PRO A 202 21.20 -6.15 -10.28
N SER A 203 21.67 -5.66 -11.43
CA SER A 203 21.06 -4.50 -12.14
C SER A 203 19.59 -4.72 -12.50
N ILE A 204 19.19 -5.94 -12.77
CA ILE A 204 17.80 -6.31 -13.10
C ILE A 204 16.83 -6.04 -11.94
N ILE A 205 17.28 -6.05 -10.69
CA ILE A 205 16.44 -5.74 -9.52
C ILE A 205 15.92 -4.29 -9.59
N TRP A 206 16.73 -3.36 -10.10
CA TRP A 206 16.31 -1.97 -10.25
C TRP A 206 15.16 -1.81 -11.23
N MET A 207 15.14 -2.62 -12.30
CA MET A 207 14.00 -2.66 -13.22
C MET A 207 12.71 -3.10 -12.47
N VAL A 208 12.81 -4.08 -11.59
CA VAL A 208 11.66 -4.53 -10.79
C VAL A 208 11.22 -3.42 -9.83
N PHE A 209 12.14 -2.70 -9.21
CA PHE A 209 11.81 -1.59 -8.31
C PHE A 209 11.08 -0.46 -9.04
N ILE A 210 11.60 -0.02 -10.19
CA ILE A 210 10.95 1.01 -11.00
C ILE A 210 9.57 0.54 -11.47
N ASN A 211 9.45 -0.70 -11.90
CA ASN A 211 8.16 -1.29 -12.31
C ASN A 211 7.15 -1.26 -11.15
N VAL A 212 7.56 -1.61 -9.94
CA VAL A 212 6.70 -1.58 -8.76
C VAL A 212 6.27 -0.15 -8.41
N MET A 213 7.17 0.82 -8.53
CA MET A 213 6.82 2.23 -8.32
C MET A 213 5.76 2.68 -9.35
N ILE A 214 5.93 2.36 -10.62
CA ILE A 214 4.95 2.68 -11.68
C ILE A 214 3.61 1.99 -11.41
N MET A 215 3.64 0.71 -11.04
CA MET A 215 2.45 -0.05 -10.67
C MET A 215 1.68 0.63 -9.52
N TRP A 216 2.39 1.10 -8.49
CA TRP A 216 1.76 1.78 -7.36
C TRP A 216 1.28 3.20 -7.70
N ILE A 217 2.00 3.93 -8.56
CA ILE A 217 1.50 5.21 -9.11
C ILE A 217 0.15 4.98 -9.76
N LEU A 218 0.06 4.03 -10.68
CA LEU A 218 -1.17 3.72 -11.41
C LEU A 218 -2.27 3.24 -10.45
N PHE A 219 -2.00 2.27 -9.58
CA PHE A 219 -3.04 1.72 -8.70
C PHE A 219 -3.56 2.76 -7.71
N PHE A 220 -2.69 3.60 -7.13
CA PHE A 220 -3.11 4.53 -6.08
C PHE A 220 -3.93 5.73 -6.61
N ILE A 221 -4.03 5.89 -7.92
CA ILE A 221 -4.98 6.80 -8.56
C ILE A 221 -6.43 6.41 -8.18
N ILE A 222 -6.73 5.13 -8.03
CA ILE A 222 -8.07 4.63 -7.68
C ILE A 222 -8.57 5.26 -6.37
N PRO A 223 -7.93 5.06 -5.21
CA PRO A 223 -8.42 5.64 -3.96
C PRO A 223 -8.36 7.17 -3.93
N VAL A 224 -7.58 7.83 -4.82
CA VAL A 224 -7.49 9.29 -4.90
C VAL A 224 -8.56 9.88 -5.81
N GLN A 225 -8.80 9.33 -7.00
CA GLN A 225 -9.65 9.95 -8.02
C GLN A 225 -11.08 9.37 -8.08
N ILE A 226 -11.27 8.09 -7.74
CA ILE A 226 -12.60 7.46 -7.80
C ILE A 226 -13.64 8.18 -6.93
N PRO A 227 -13.32 8.68 -5.71
CA PRO A 227 -14.28 9.46 -4.94
C PRO A 227 -14.80 10.67 -5.70
N PHE A 228 -13.92 11.41 -6.37
CA PHE A 228 -14.30 12.59 -7.17
C PHE A 228 -15.09 12.20 -8.42
N TYR A 229 -14.68 11.13 -9.10
CA TYR A 229 -15.39 10.64 -10.28
C TYR A 229 -16.81 10.17 -9.95
N LEU A 230 -16.98 9.40 -8.88
CA LEU A 230 -18.31 8.94 -8.46
C LEU A 230 -19.22 10.12 -8.09
N LYS A 231 -18.71 11.14 -7.39
CA LYS A 231 -19.48 12.37 -7.12
C LYS A 231 -19.85 13.10 -8.41
N SER A 232 -18.97 13.17 -9.41
CA SER A 232 -19.25 13.87 -10.68
C SER A 232 -20.33 13.19 -11.51
N ILE A 233 -20.52 11.87 -11.37
CA ILE A 233 -21.62 11.11 -12.04
C ILE A 233 -22.87 10.98 -11.15
N GLY A 234 -22.97 11.76 -10.06
CA GLY A 234 -24.16 11.84 -9.21
C GLY A 234 -24.26 10.82 -8.09
N ILE A 235 -23.18 10.10 -7.78
CA ILE A 235 -23.13 9.17 -6.63
C ILE A 235 -22.69 9.94 -5.38
N GLU A 236 -23.65 10.44 -4.61
CA GLU A 236 -23.38 11.25 -3.42
C GLU A 236 -22.96 10.44 -2.17
N SER A 237 -23.30 9.16 -2.11
CA SER A 237 -23.01 8.31 -0.94
C SER A 237 -21.54 7.97 -0.82
N ASN A 238 -20.91 8.41 0.26
CA ASN A 238 -19.54 8.06 0.61
C ASN A 238 -19.41 6.56 0.99
N THR A 239 -20.50 5.95 1.48
CA THR A 239 -20.57 4.49 1.70
C THR A 239 -20.37 3.72 0.40
N LEU A 240 -21.06 4.10 -0.68
CA LEU A 240 -20.90 3.47 -1.99
C LEU A 240 -19.49 3.68 -2.54
N ILE A 241 -18.93 4.87 -2.36
CA ILE A 241 -17.54 5.19 -2.72
C ILE A 241 -16.57 4.26 -1.96
N GLY A 242 -16.78 4.12 -0.65
CA GLY A 242 -15.97 3.23 0.20
C GLY A 242 -16.06 1.77 -0.26
N ILE A 243 -17.26 1.27 -0.59
CA ILE A 243 -17.47 -0.09 -1.10
C ILE A 243 -16.76 -0.30 -2.44
N ALA A 244 -16.83 0.67 -3.36
CA ALA A 244 -16.11 0.58 -4.64
C ALA A 244 -14.59 0.45 -4.44
N ILE A 245 -14.00 1.23 -3.53
CA ILE A 245 -12.57 1.13 -3.23
C ILE A 245 -12.25 -0.17 -2.48
N ALA A 246 -13.07 -0.57 -1.51
CA ALA A 246 -12.89 -1.81 -0.74
C ALA A 246 -12.93 -3.05 -1.64
N SER A 247 -13.74 -3.02 -2.73
CA SER A 247 -13.80 -4.11 -3.70
C SER A 247 -12.44 -4.39 -4.34
N SER A 248 -11.65 -3.35 -4.64
CA SER A 248 -10.30 -3.53 -5.19
C SER A 248 -9.38 -4.28 -4.21
N THR A 249 -9.47 -3.99 -2.93
CA THR A 249 -8.70 -4.68 -1.88
C THR A 249 -9.16 -6.14 -1.72
N PHE A 250 -10.46 -6.38 -1.76
CA PHE A 250 -11.04 -7.72 -1.65
C PHE A 250 -10.60 -8.62 -2.81
N PHE A 251 -10.77 -8.15 -4.05
CA PHE A 251 -10.39 -8.91 -5.23
C PHE A 251 -8.86 -9.03 -5.41
N SER A 252 -8.09 -8.07 -4.89
CA SER A 252 -6.63 -8.19 -4.80
C SER A 252 -6.23 -9.35 -3.88
N ALA A 253 -6.89 -9.51 -2.73
CA ALA A 253 -6.65 -10.65 -1.85
C ALA A 253 -6.96 -11.98 -2.54
N ILE A 254 -8.12 -12.11 -3.20
CA ILE A 254 -8.53 -13.32 -3.94
C ILE A 254 -7.48 -13.67 -5.01
N SER A 255 -7.06 -12.69 -5.79
CA SER A 255 -6.07 -12.88 -6.86
C SER A 255 -4.70 -13.28 -6.30
N ALA A 256 -4.27 -12.65 -5.17
CA ALA A 256 -3.02 -12.99 -4.50
C ALA A 256 -2.99 -14.45 -3.99
N PHE A 257 -4.11 -14.97 -3.47
CA PHE A 257 -4.22 -16.39 -3.09
C PHE A 257 -4.06 -17.34 -4.29
N SER A 258 -4.47 -16.92 -5.47
CA SER A 258 -4.35 -17.70 -6.69
C SER A 258 -2.97 -17.62 -7.35
N TYR A 259 -2.12 -16.68 -6.89
CA TYR A 259 -0.83 -16.35 -7.51
C TYR A 259 0.09 -17.56 -7.68
N SER A 260 0.23 -18.41 -6.67
CA SER A 260 1.15 -19.55 -6.72
C SER A 260 0.80 -20.49 -7.88
N LYS A 261 -0.49 -20.82 -8.06
CA LYS A 261 -0.97 -21.68 -9.16
C LYS A 261 -0.75 -21.04 -10.54
N ILE A 262 -0.89 -19.72 -10.63
CA ILE A 262 -0.66 -18.95 -11.85
C ILE A 262 0.85 -18.91 -12.15
N LYS A 263 1.68 -18.68 -11.15
CA LYS A 263 3.14 -18.58 -11.30
C LYS A 263 3.78 -19.90 -11.73
N ASP A 264 3.18 -21.04 -11.39
CA ASP A 264 3.66 -22.36 -11.85
C ASP A 264 3.58 -22.51 -13.39
N ARG A 265 2.69 -21.77 -14.05
CA ARG A 265 2.46 -21.85 -15.50
C ARG A 265 2.99 -20.65 -16.27
N PHE A 266 3.17 -19.51 -15.63
CA PHE A 266 3.52 -18.25 -16.28
C PHE A 266 4.81 -17.67 -15.73
N SER A 267 5.59 -16.99 -16.58
CA SER A 267 6.80 -16.28 -16.19
C SER A 267 6.47 -14.99 -15.41
N PHE A 268 7.48 -14.40 -14.77
CA PHE A 268 7.32 -13.11 -14.07
C PHE A 268 6.81 -12.01 -15.01
N ASN A 269 7.33 -11.96 -16.24
CA ASN A 269 6.93 -10.97 -17.24
C ASN A 269 5.47 -11.17 -17.68
N GLN A 270 5.03 -12.40 -17.88
CA GLN A 270 3.64 -12.69 -18.25
C GLN A 270 2.66 -12.33 -17.15
N VAL A 271 3.02 -12.55 -15.89
CA VAL A 271 2.17 -12.15 -14.75
C VAL A 271 2.07 -10.64 -14.64
N PHE A 272 3.17 -9.89 -14.81
CA PHE A 272 3.10 -8.43 -14.87
C PHE A 272 2.30 -7.93 -16.07
N GLY A 273 2.52 -8.55 -17.24
CA GLY A 273 1.76 -8.22 -18.45
C GLY A 273 0.24 -8.39 -18.24
N ALA A 274 -0.18 -9.54 -17.68
CA ALA A 274 -1.58 -9.80 -17.36
C ALA A 274 -2.14 -8.83 -16.32
N GLY A 275 -1.38 -8.50 -15.28
CA GLY A 275 -1.77 -7.53 -14.26
C GLY A 275 -1.99 -6.13 -14.84
N TYR A 276 -1.10 -5.66 -15.73
CA TYR A 276 -1.28 -4.38 -16.42
C TYR A 276 -2.43 -4.37 -17.42
N VAL A 277 -2.69 -5.49 -18.11
CA VAL A 277 -3.87 -5.61 -18.98
C VAL A 277 -5.15 -5.55 -18.15
N LEU A 278 -5.22 -6.21 -17.00
CA LEU A 278 -6.37 -6.10 -16.08
C LEU A 278 -6.55 -4.65 -15.60
N MET A 279 -5.46 -3.94 -15.32
CA MET A 279 -5.50 -2.53 -14.92
C MET A 279 -5.94 -1.63 -16.08
N ALA A 280 -5.54 -1.94 -17.33
CA ALA A 280 -6.00 -1.24 -18.53
C ALA A 280 -7.51 -1.43 -18.73
N LEU A 281 -8.02 -2.64 -18.61
CA LEU A 281 -9.45 -2.93 -18.68
C LEU A 281 -10.22 -2.26 -17.54
N ALA A 282 -9.62 -2.15 -16.35
CA ALA A 282 -10.18 -1.43 -15.22
C ALA A 282 -10.41 0.05 -15.56
N TYR A 283 -9.37 0.73 -16.03
CA TYR A 283 -9.46 2.13 -16.39
C TYR A 283 -10.38 2.36 -17.61
N LEU A 284 -10.39 1.42 -18.55
CA LEU A 284 -11.31 1.48 -19.71
C LEU A 284 -12.78 1.38 -19.25
N SER A 285 -13.08 0.46 -18.33
CA SER A 285 -14.42 0.33 -17.74
C SER A 285 -14.86 1.62 -17.04
N ILE A 286 -13.95 2.28 -16.30
CA ILE A 286 -14.25 3.55 -15.63
C ILE A 286 -14.44 4.68 -16.63
N SER A 287 -13.58 4.76 -17.67
CA SER A 287 -13.62 5.83 -18.68
C SER A 287 -14.90 5.87 -19.50
N TYR A 288 -15.44 4.71 -19.87
CA TYR A 288 -16.64 4.60 -20.72
C TYR A 288 -17.94 4.40 -19.94
N GLY A 289 -17.87 4.13 -18.66
CA GLY A 289 -19.04 3.75 -17.87
C GLY A 289 -19.50 4.84 -16.93
N ASP A 290 -20.45 5.69 -17.36
CA ASP A 290 -21.07 6.73 -16.53
C ASP A 290 -22.05 6.12 -15.49
N SER A 291 -21.64 5.03 -14.83
CA SER A 291 -22.46 4.31 -13.85
C SER A 291 -21.62 3.73 -12.72
N TYR A 292 -22.26 3.62 -11.55
CA TYR A 292 -21.62 2.97 -10.38
C TYR A 292 -21.13 1.54 -10.68
N SER A 293 -21.92 0.76 -11.43
CA SER A 293 -21.57 -0.62 -11.77
C SER A 293 -20.32 -0.71 -12.65
N ALA A 294 -20.10 0.22 -13.57
CA ALA A 294 -18.92 0.27 -14.40
C ALA A 294 -17.66 0.63 -13.58
N VAL A 295 -17.79 1.59 -12.66
CA VAL A 295 -16.69 1.93 -11.72
C VAL A 295 -16.38 0.75 -10.80
N LEU A 296 -17.42 0.07 -10.28
CA LEU A 296 -17.25 -1.11 -9.44
C LEU A 296 -16.53 -2.24 -10.18
N LEU A 297 -16.92 -2.51 -11.45
CA LEU A 297 -16.21 -3.47 -12.30
C LEU A 297 -14.74 -3.06 -12.50
N GLY A 298 -14.50 -1.78 -12.75
CA GLY A 298 -13.14 -1.24 -12.90
C GLY A 298 -12.31 -1.45 -11.64
N THR A 299 -12.82 -1.14 -10.45
CA THR A 299 -12.09 -1.35 -9.20
C THR A 299 -11.84 -2.83 -8.91
N ILE A 300 -12.77 -3.72 -9.25
CA ILE A 300 -12.59 -5.19 -9.19
C ILE A 300 -11.43 -5.64 -10.08
N LEU A 301 -11.42 -5.23 -11.35
CA LEU A 301 -10.39 -5.60 -12.31
C LEU A 301 -9.00 -5.08 -11.88
N ALA A 302 -8.93 -3.83 -11.40
CA ALA A 302 -7.69 -3.27 -10.88
C ALA A 302 -7.18 -4.06 -9.66
N GLY A 303 -8.08 -4.46 -8.77
CA GLY A 303 -7.75 -5.31 -7.63
C GLY A 303 -7.18 -6.65 -8.06
N LEU A 304 -7.84 -7.33 -9.01
CA LEU A 304 -7.33 -8.60 -9.56
C LEU A 304 -5.93 -8.46 -10.14
N GLY A 305 -5.67 -7.38 -10.88
CA GLY A 305 -4.36 -7.09 -11.45
C GLY A 305 -3.30 -6.87 -10.37
N LEU A 306 -3.59 -6.01 -9.38
CA LEU A 306 -2.67 -5.72 -8.28
C LEU A 306 -2.33 -6.96 -7.47
N GLY A 307 -3.33 -7.80 -7.17
CA GLY A 307 -3.16 -9.01 -6.37
C GLY A 307 -2.25 -10.05 -7.02
N LEU A 308 -2.10 -10.05 -8.35
CA LEU A 308 -1.10 -10.84 -9.06
C LEU A 308 0.29 -10.18 -9.01
N MET A 309 0.34 -8.86 -9.20
CA MET A 309 1.61 -8.16 -9.38
C MET A 309 2.41 -8.00 -8.07
N ILE A 310 1.75 -7.82 -6.92
CA ILE A 310 2.43 -7.66 -5.62
C ILE A 310 3.27 -8.89 -5.25
N PRO A 311 2.69 -10.11 -5.15
CA PRO A 311 3.49 -11.29 -4.83
C PRO A 311 4.51 -11.60 -5.93
N ASN A 312 4.20 -11.31 -7.20
CA ASN A 312 5.11 -11.49 -8.32
C ASN A 312 6.40 -10.67 -8.15
N ALA A 313 6.28 -9.40 -7.75
CA ALA A 313 7.42 -8.54 -7.47
C ALA A 313 8.27 -9.07 -6.31
N ASN A 314 7.63 -9.43 -5.20
CA ASN A 314 8.31 -9.97 -4.03
C ASN A 314 9.12 -11.24 -4.36
N VAL A 315 8.45 -12.20 -5.01
CA VAL A 315 9.10 -13.49 -5.36
C VAL A 315 10.23 -13.25 -6.36
N TRP A 316 10.04 -12.36 -7.34
CA TRP A 316 11.08 -12.08 -8.32
C TRP A 316 12.32 -11.46 -7.68
N VAL A 317 12.15 -10.45 -6.82
CA VAL A 317 13.28 -9.85 -6.08
C VAL A 317 13.97 -10.88 -5.19
N MET A 318 13.20 -11.73 -4.49
CA MET A 318 13.77 -12.79 -3.64
C MET A 318 14.57 -13.84 -4.43
N GLN A 319 14.21 -14.11 -5.70
CA GLN A 319 14.97 -15.02 -6.57
C GLN A 319 16.22 -14.37 -7.16
N LEU A 320 16.15 -13.07 -7.47
CA LEU A 320 17.28 -12.33 -8.04
C LEU A 320 18.35 -11.96 -7.00
N ALA A 321 17.92 -11.69 -5.76
CA ALA A 321 18.82 -11.24 -4.71
C ALA A 321 19.58 -12.42 -4.08
N PRO A 322 20.92 -12.34 -3.95
CA PRO A 322 21.71 -13.25 -3.13
C PRO A 322 21.15 -13.33 -1.70
N PRO A 323 21.23 -14.50 -1.03
CA PRO A 323 20.65 -14.71 0.29
C PRO A 323 21.04 -13.65 1.32
N GLU A 324 22.30 -13.18 1.28
CA GLU A 324 22.91 -12.25 2.24
C GLU A 324 22.30 -10.85 2.17
N ILE A 325 21.73 -10.48 1.02
CA ILE A 325 21.17 -9.13 0.80
C ILE A 325 19.66 -9.13 0.57
N ARG A 326 18.97 -10.26 0.60
CA ARG A 326 17.52 -10.37 0.36
C ARG A 326 16.70 -9.42 1.23
N GLY A 327 17.01 -9.33 2.51
CA GLY A 327 16.30 -8.43 3.42
C GLY A 327 16.45 -6.97 3.02
N ARG A 328 17.67 -6.55 2.62
CA ARG A 328 17.94 -5.21 2.11
C ARG A 328 17.14 -4.90 0.83
N GLU A 329 17.09 -5.85 -0.11
CA GLU A 329 16.40 -5.64 -1.39
C GLU A 329 14.87 -5.62 -1.23
N ILE A 330 14.30 -6.42 -0.31
CA ILE A 330 12.87 -6.34 0.04
C ILE A 330 12.56 -5.00 0.73
N GLY A 331 13.43 -4.50 1.61
CA GLY A 331 13.27 -3.16 2.20
C GLY A 331 13.27 -2.06 1.14
N ARG A 332 14.18 -2.12 0.16
CA ARG A 332 14.19 -1.20 -0.98
C ARG A 332 12.93 -1.31 -1.84
N LEU A 333 12.48 -2.52 -2.14
CA LEU A 333 11.21 -2.75 -2.86
C LEU A 333 10.06 -2.03 -2.16
N THR A 334 9.96 -2.16 -0.84
CA THR A 334 8.94 -1.48 -0.02
C THR A 334 9.07 0.05 -0.11
N THR A 335 10.29 0.59 -0.12
CA THR A 335 10.53 2.03 -0.33
C THR A 335 9.96 2.50 -1.67
N PHE A 336 10.19 1.75 -2.76
CA PHE A 336 9.65 2.08 -4.08
C PHE A 336 8.12 1.99 -4.13
N TRP A 337 7.50 1.07 -3.38
CA TRP A 337 6.04 1.02 -3.24
C TRP A 337 5.48 2.32 -2.67
N PHE A 338 5.96 2.72 -1.51
CA PHE A 338 5.46 3.92 -0.83
C PHE A 338 5.84 5.21 -1.56
N THR A 339 6.97 5.23 -2.25
CA THR A 339 7.33 6.34 -3.15
C THR A 339 6.33 6.44 -4.31
N GLY A 340 5.94 5.32 -4.91
CA GLY A 340 4.90 5.27 -5.95
C GLY A 340 3.55 5.78 -5.43
N GLN A 341 3.17 5.37 -4.22
CA GLN A 341 1.96 5.88 -3.55
C GLN A 341 1.99 7.40 -3.42
N PHE A 342 3.09 7.97 -2.92
CA PHE A 342 3.24 9.41 -2.76
C PHE A 342 3.20 10.16 -4.09
N LEU A 343 3.89 9.64 -5.11
CA LEU A 343 3.97 10.27 -6.43
C LEU A 343 2.65 10.21 -7.21
N SER A 344 1.74 9.29 -6.87
CA SER A 344 0.51 9.05 -7.63
C SER A 344 -0.30 10.32 -7.93
N PRO A 345 -0.75 11.13 -6.95
CA PRO A 345 -1.45 12.36 -7.26
C PRO A 345 -0.55 13.41 -7.96
N ILE A 346 0.74 13.47 -7.60
CA ILE A 346 1.67 14.47 -8.14
C ILE A 346 1.87 14.30 -9.65
N VAL A 347 2.02 13.05 -10.10
CA VAL A 347 2.18 12.74 -11.53
C VAL A 347 0.93 13.10 -12.34
N LEU A 348 -0.24 13.11 -11.68
CA LEU A 348 -1.50 13.47 -12.35
C LEU A 348 -1.72 14.98 -12.45
N LEU A 349 -1.17 15.80 -11.55
CA LEU A 349 -1.42 17.24 -11.51
C LEU A 349 -1.33 17.93 -12.89
N PRO A 350 -0.27 17.71 -13.71
CA PRO A 350 -0.15 18.36 -15.00
C PRO A 350 -1.23 17.96 -16.01
N PHE A 351 -1.91 16.84 -15.79
CA PHE A 351 -2.92 16.31 -16.70
C PHE A 351 -4.35 16.73 -16.33
N LEU A 352 -4.58 17.12 -15.08
CA LEU A 352 -5.92 17.45 -14.58
C LEU A 352 -6.49 18.72 -15.22
N ASP A 353 -5.64 19.65 -15.68
CA ASP A 353 -6.06 20.89 -16.34
C ASP A 353 -6.36 20.68 -17.82
N PHE A 354 -5.87 19.61 -18.45
CA PHE A 354 -5.97 19.36 -19.89
C PHE A 354 -6.98 18.27 -20.26
N PHE A 355 -7.28 17.36 -19.32
CA PHE A 355 -8.14 16.21 -19.58
C PHE A 355 -9.39 16.24 -18.71
N THR A 356 -10.53 15.90 -19.30
CA THR A 356 -11.71 15.50 -18.53
C THR A 356 -11.40 14.21 -17.74
N GLN A 357 -12.20 13.91 -16.73
CA GLN A 357 -11.97 12.70 -15.93
C GLN A 357 -12.02 11.41 -16.78
N ASN A 358 -12.92 11.36 -17.76
CA ASN A 358 -13.06 10.22 -18.67
C ASN A 358 -11.82 10.07 -19.57
N GLU A 359 -11.33 11.17 -20.14
CA GLU A 359 -10.10 11.17 -20.95
C GLU A 359 -8.88 10.81 -20.12
N LEU A 360 -8.81 11.25 -18.87
CA LEU A 360 -7.75 10.86 -17.94
C LEU A 360 -7.73 9.34 -17.74
N PHE A 361 -8.89 8.73 -17.41
CA PHE A 361 -8.97 7.28 -17.24
C PHE A 361 -8.68 6.52 -18.55
N PHE A 362 -9.10 7.04 -19.68
CA PHE A 362 -8.76 6.46 -20.99
C PHE A 362 -7.24 6.50 -21.24
N THR A 363 -6.59 7.62 -20.95
CA THR A 363 -5.13 7.75 -21.08
C THR A 363 -4.39 6.77 -20.17
N LEU A 364 -4.86 6.59 -18.92
CA LEU A 364 -4.32 5.61 -17.98
C LEU A 364 -4.53 4.18 -18.47
N ALA A 365 -5.66 3.89 -19.15
CA ALA A 365 -5.89 2.61 -19.79
C ALA A 365 -4.86 2.33 -20.88
N LEU A 366 -4.59 3.31 -21.76
CA LEU A 366 -3.57 3.19 -22.82
C LEU A 366 -2.16 2.99 -22.26
N ILE A 367 -1.79 3.74 -21.23
CA ILE A 367 -0.49 3.59 -20.53
C ILE A 367 -0.37 2.18 -19.96
N SER A 368 -1.40 1.73 -19.22
CA SER A 368 -1.40 0.40 -18.61
C SER A 368 -1.35 -0.71 -19.65
N PHE A 369 -2.10 -0.58 -20.74
CA PHE A 369 -2.08 -1.54 -21.86
C PHE A 369 -0.70 -1.61 -22.52
N THR A 370 -0.10 -0.45 -22.79
CA THR A 370 1.25 -0.37 -23.36
C THR A 370 2.29 -1.06 -22.48
N LEU A 371 2.26 -0.81 -21.17
CA LEU A 371 3.13 -1.49 -20.22
C LEU A 371 2.91 -3.01 -20.24
N GLY A 372 1.65 -3.46 -20.27
CA GLY A 372 1.31 -4.87 -20.38
C GLY A 372 1.91 -5.52 -21.63
N MET A 373 1.78 -4.87 -22.79
CA MET A 373 2.33 -5.35 -24.05
C MET A 373 3.86 -5.38 -24.04
N LEU A 374 4.52 -4.37 -23.45
CA LEU A 374 5.97 -4.36 -23.29
C LEU A 374 6.48 -5.55 -22.48
N PHE A 375 5.77 -5.93 -21.40
CA PHE A 375 6.11 -7.12 -20.63
C PHE A 375 5.92 -8.42 -21.43
N PHE A 376 4.87 -8.55 -22.21
CA PHE A 376 4.69 -9.71 -23.09
C PHE A 376 5.76 -9.79 -24.18
N ILE A 377 6.11 -8.68 -24.84
CA ILE A 377 7.14 -8.62 -25.85
C ILE A 377 8.52 -8.96 -25.29
N SER A 378 8.85 -8.47 -24.09
CA SER A 378 10.13 -8.78 -23.43
C SER A 378 10.33 -10.26 -23.18
N GLN A 379 9.24 -11.01 -22.95
CA GLN A 379 9.26 -12.47 -22.81
C GLN A 379 9.75 -13.17 -24.10
N PHE A 380 9.26 -12.76 -25.25
CA PHE A 380 9.65 -13.37 -26.54
C PHE A 380 11.15 -13.15 -26.85
N ARG A 381 11.70 -11.98 -26.49
CA ARG A 381 13.14 -11.69 -26.67
C ARG A 381 14.04 -12.53 -25.75
N SER A 382 13.57 -12.85 -24.55
CA SER A 382 14.31 -13.73 -23.63
C SER A 382 14.29 -15.18 -24.07
N ALA A 383 13.19 -15.69 -24.60
CA ALA A 383 13.05 -17.04 -25.12
C ALA A 383 13.92 -17.25 -26.39
N GLY A 384 14.01 -16.25 -27.28
CA GLY A 384 14.84 -16.28 -28.47
C GLY A 384 16.35 -16.39 -28.19
N LYS A 385 16.83 -15.72 -27.12
CA LYS A 385 18.25 -15.81 -26.69
C LYS A 385 18.61 -17.19 -26.12
N VAL A 386 17.71 -17.84 -25.41
CA VAL A 386 17.94 -19.18 -24.87
C VAL A 386 17.91 -20.25 -25.97
N GLY A 387 17.08 -20.07 -27.01
CA GLY A 387 17.03 -20.94 -28.18
C GLY A 387 18.27 -20.82 -29.09
N ALA A 388 18.89 -19.63 -29.15
CA ALA A 388 20.09 -19.39 -29.95
C ALA A 388 21.38 -19.91 -29.26
N LEU A 389 21.39 -20.13 -27.95
CA LEU A 389 22.51 -20.71 -27.21
C LEU A 389 22.46 -22.25 -27.13
N LYS A 390 21.36 -22.87 -27.62
CA LYS A 390 21.22 -24.34 -27.72
C LYS A 390 21.42 -24.90 -29.14
N LYS A 391 21.74 -24.04 -30.11
CA LYS A 391 22.21 -24.41 -31.45
C LYS A 391 23.70 -24.09 -31.56
#